data_3db7b033873c6e5ca857547484839279
#
_entry.id   3db7b033873c6e5ca857547484839279
#
_cell.length_a   1.000
_cell.length_b   1.000
_cell.length_c   1.000
_cell.angle_alpha   90.00
_cell.angle_beta   90.00
_cell.angle_gamma   90.00
#
_symmetry.space_group_name_H-M   'P 1'
#
loop_
_entity.id
_entity.type
_entity.pdbx_description
1 polymer ?
#
loop_
_entity_poly.entity_id
_entity_poly.type
_entity_poly.pdbx_seq_one_letter_code
_entity_poly.pdbx_strand_id
1 'polypeptide(L)'
;KYITSDMEGSTKELITGLCAALPFMQGVKLQADLARICDNSKVTDHHAILPTAEFVKTGFSSLAESEKKLMTLVCAKLLCAVAAPYEYEAVTAVFTCGGYTFTAKGRTTLCEGWREIERLSRAASGEQDEDAEPEAVLPPLAEGQTFDNPAAEISERYTQPPKAFTEDTLLSAM
;
A
#
# COMPACT_ATOMS: atom_id res chain seq x y z
N LYS A 1 8.41 -2.61 12.40
CA LYS A 1 8.83 -2.40 13.80
C LYS A 1 7.85 -1.50 14.53
N TYR A 2 7.96 -1.42 15.88
CA TYR A 2 7.05 -0.69 16.76
C TYR A 2 7.78 0.43 17.49
N ILE A 3 7.01 1.32 18.14
CA ILE A 3 7.49 2.33 19.06
C ILE A 3 7.08 1.96 20.50
N THR A 4 7.73 2.57 21.48
CA THR A 4 7.37 2.41 22.91
C THR A 4 6.32 3.46 23.32
N SER A 5 5.61 3.21 24.41
CA SER A 5 4.53 4.09 24.89
C SER A 5 5.00 5.49 25.29
N ASP A 6 6.25 5.62 25.74
CA ASP A 6 6.86 6.93 26.06
C ASP A 6 7.11 7.78 24.81
N MET A 7 7.20 7.16 23.63
CA MET A 7 7.37 7.86 22.33
C MET A 7 6.04 8.32 21.72
N GLU A 8 4.90 7.92 22.24
CA GLU A 8 3.59 8.17 21.63
C GLU A 8 3.31 9.68 21.44
N GLY A 9 3.58 10.49 22.48
CA GLY A 9 3.36 11.94 22.42
C GLY A 9 4.20 12.62 21.33
N SER A 10 5.50 12.36 21.33
CA SER A 10 6.43 12.93 20.34
C SER A 10 6.14 12.43 18.91
N THR A 11 5.72 11.17 18.76
CA THR A 11 5.34 10.62 17.47
C THR A 11 4.05 11.25 16.93
N LYS A 12 3.09 11.57 17.79
CA LYS A 12 1.85 12.27 17.41
C LYS A 12 2.16 13.68 16.88
N GLU A 13 3.02 14.41 17.56
CA GLU A 13 3.48 15.74 17.09
C GLU A 13 4.22 15.63 15.75
N LEU A 14 5.09 14.64 15.62
CA LEU A 14 5.82 14.34 14.39
C LEU A 14 4.85 14.08 13.22
N ILE A 15 3.85 13.21 13.39
CA ILE A 15 2.85 12.91 12.37
C ILE A 15 2.09 14.17 11.96
N THR A 16 1.68 14.99 12.92
CA THR A 16 0.99 16.26 12.65
C THR A 16 1.86 17.18 11.80
N GLY A 17 3.14 17.32 12.16
CA GLY A 17 4.09 18.11 11.41
C GLY A 17 4.34 17.57 9.99
N LEU A 18 4.46 16.27 9.83
CA LEU A 18 4.63 15.63 8.52
C LEU A 18 3.40 15.83 7.62
N CYS A 19 2.19 15.69 8.14
CA CYS A 19 0.97 15.96 7.38
C CYS A 19 0.91 17.40 6.85
N ALA A 20 1.44 18.35 7.60
CA ALA A 20 1.49 19.75 7.18
C ALA A 20 2.64 20.04 6.19
N ALA A 21 3.79 19.37 6.36
CA ALA A 21 5.01 19.64 5.59
C ALA A 21 5.10 18.89 4.26
N LEU A 22 4.49 17.70 4.15
CA LEU A 22 4.63 16.85 2.97
C LEU A 22 3.65 17.25 1.86
N PRO A 23 4.14 17.59 0.64
CA PRO A 23 3.25 18.01 -0.46
C PRO A 23 2.19 16.97 -0.83
N PHE A 24 2.53 15.69 -0.79
CA PHE A 24 1.60 14.61 -1.13
C PHE A 24 0.50 14.37 -0.09
N MET A 25 0.62 14.97 1.11
CA MET A 25 -0.42 14.93 2.15
C MET A 25 -1.40 16.10 2.07
N GLN A 26 -1.20 17.04 1.15
CA GLN A 26 -2.11 18.20 1.00
C GLN A 26 -3.52 17.71 0.61
N GLY A 27 -4.50 18.06 1.43
CA GLY A 27 -5.90 17.66 1.24
C GLY A 27 -6.26 16.28 1.82
N VAL A 28 -5.29 15.51 2.28
CA VAL A 28 -5.50 14.20 2.95
C VAL A 28 -5.83 14.43 4.42
N LYS A 29 -6.97 13.90 4.86
CA LYS A 29 -7.37 13.93 6.28
C LYS A 29 -6.95 12.62 6.93
N LEU A 30 -5.79 12.62 7.58
CA LEU A 30 -5.31 11.46 8.33
C LEU A 30 -5.85 11.48 9.77
N GLN A 31 -6.62 10.47 10.13
CA GLN A 31 -6.92 10.13 11.52
C GLN A 31 -5.90 9.08 11.97
N ALA A 32 -4.82 9.54 12.59
CA ALA A 32 -3.73 8.67 13.01
C ALA A 32 -4.12 7.84 14.24
N ASP A 33 -4.01 6.52 14.12
CA ASP A 33 -4.18 5.56 15.21
C ASP A 33 -2.79 5.03 15.64
N LEU A 34 -2.24 5.65 16.70
CA LEU A 34 -0.93 5.26 17.23
C LEU A 34 -0.93 3.90 17.94
N ALA A 35 -2.09 3.43 18.40
CA ALA A 35 -2.18 2.11 19.03
C ALA A 35 -1.74 0.97 18.09
N ARG A 36 -1.82 1.19 16.78
CA ARG A 36 -1.37 0.23 15.76
C ARG A 36 0.14 0.01 15.72
N ILE A 37 0.91 0.99 16.16
CA ILE A 37 2.38 0.98 16.11
C ILE A 37 3.03 1.01 17.49
N CYS A 38 2.27 1.20 18.56
CA CYS A 38 2.77 1.26 19.93
C CYS A 38 2.66 -0.12 20.59
N ASP A 39 3.80 -0.77 20.85
CA ASP A 39 3.85 -2.06 21.52
C ASP A 39 5.22 -2.26 22.19
N ASN A 40 5.28 -2.02 23.50
CA ASN A 40 6.50 -2.14 24.29
C ASN A 40 7.10 -3.55 24.25
N SER A 41 6.28 -4.58 24.10
CA SER A 41 6.77 -5.97 24.09
C SER A 41 7.52 -6.34 22.81
N LYS A 42 7.30 -5.58 21.75
CA LYS A 42 7.91 -5.77 20.42
C LYS A 42 9.09 -4.84 20.14
N VAL A 43 9.44 -3.98 21.09
CA VAL A 43 10.63 -3.13 21.01
C VAL A 43 11.67 -3.72 21.97
N THR A 44 12.68 -4.35 21.41
CA THR A 44 13.81 -4.92 22.15
C THR A 44 15.00 -3.94 22.15
N ASP A 45 15.88 -4.06 21.15
CA ASP A 45 17.09 -3.25 21.05
C ASP A 45 16.84 -1.93 20.29
N HIS A 46 15.90 -1.92 19.34
CA HIS A 46 15.62 -0.78 18.47
C HIS A 46 14.12 -0.62 18.21
N HIS A 47 13.63 0.60 18.35
CA HIS A 47 12.30 1.00 17.90
C HIS A 47 12.23 1.13 16.36
N ALA A 48 11.05 1.46 15.82
CA ALA A 48 10.87 1.75 14.40
C ALA A 48 11.70 2.96 13.97
N ILE A 49 12.10 2.98 12.69
CA ILE A 49 12.74 4.15 12.08
C ILE A 49 11.68 5.24 11.93
N LEU A 50 11.98 6.41 12.48
CA LEU A 50 11.13 7.59 12.41
C LEU A 50 11.91 8.77 11.85
N PRO A 51 11.27 9.68 11.10
CA PRO A 51 11.85 10.97 10.80
C PRO A 51 12.11 11.77 12.09
N THR A 52 13.09 12.64 12.08
CA THR A 52 13.37 13.50 13.22
C THR A 52 12.51 14.76 13.22
N ALA A 53 12.27 15.36 14.38
CA ALA A 53 11.60 16.66 14.48
C ALA A 53 12.35 17.78 13.74
N GLU A 54 13.67 17.64 13.60
CA GLU A 54 14.51 18.55 12.81
C GLU A 54 14.15 18.49 11.32
N PHE A 55 13.95 17.27 10.79
CA PHE A 55 13.52 17.08 9.40
C PHE A 55 12.17 17.77 9.11
N VAL A 56 11.23 17.74 10.05
CA VAL A 56 9.92 18.43 9.87
C VAL A 56 10.13 19.95 9.70
N LYS A 57 11.12 20.54 10.37
CA LYS A 57 11.42 21.98 10.28
C LYS A 57 12.18 22.33 9.01
N THR A 58 13.19 21.54 8.65
CA THR A 58 14.09 21.81 7.51
C THR A 58 13.53 21.31 6.18
N GLY A 59 12.69 20.29 6.20
CA GLY A 59 12.13 19.65 5.01
C GLY A 59 13.19 19.03 4.11
N PHE A 60 12.89 18.98 2.83
CA PHE A 60 13.75 18.35 1.81
C PHE A 60 14.83 19.27 1.21
N SER A 61 14.87 20.55 1.60
CA SER A 61 15.65 21.58 0.89
C SER A 61 17.15 21.30 0.83
N SER A 62 17.71 20.65 1.85
CA SER A 62 19.14 20.36 1.98
C SER A 62 19.54 18.96 1.55
N LEU A 63 18.57 18.12 1.13
CA LEU A 63 18.80 16.72 0.82
C LEU A 63 19.13 16.52 -0.66
N ALA A 64 20.03 15.56 -0.96
CA ALA A 64 20.24 15.06 -2.31
C ALA A 64 19.01 14.28 -2.80
N GLU A 65 18.86 14.09 -4.11
CA GLU A 65 17.67 13.44 -4.68
C GLU A 65 17.45 12.00 -4.18
N SER A 66 18.52 11.25 -3.98
CA SER A 66 18.45 9.90 -3.38
C SER A 66 17.98 9.92 -1.92
N GLU A 67 18.44 10.91 -1.16
CA GLU A 67 18.03 11.11 0.23
C GLU A 67 16.57 11.55 0.33
N LYS A 68 16.12 12.42 -0.59
CA LYS A 68 14.71 12.83 -0.69
C LYS A 68 13.80 11.62 -0.90
N LYS A 69 14.16 10.73 -1.83
CA LYS A 69 13.39 9.49 -2.08
C LYS A 69 13.32 8.62 -0.84
N LEU A 70 14.47 8.41 -0.18
CA LEU A 70 14.52 7.63 1.06
C LEU A 70 13.67 8.24 2.18
N MET A 71 13.78 9.54 2.39
CA MET A 71 12.99 10.24 3.41
C MET A 71 11.50 10.23 3.08
N THR A 72 11.12 10.38 1.81
CA THR A 72 9.74 10.24 1.37
C THR A 72 9.20 8.86 1.72
N LEU A 73 9.96 7.81 1.43
CA LEU A 73 9.59 6.43 1.77
C LEU A 73 9.41 6.25 3.28
N VAL A 74 10.35 6.72 4.10
CA VAL A 74 10.28 6.59 5.57
C VAL A 74 9.05 7.33 6.11
N CYS A 75 8.82 8.58 5.65
CA CYS A 75 7.65 9.36 6.05
C CYS A 75 6.34 8.68 5.63
N ALA A 76 6.25 8.22 4.37
CA ALA A 76 5.07 7.52 3.86
C ALA A 76 4.78 6.25 4.65
N LYS A 77 5.80 5.44 4.96
CA LYS A 77 5.62 4.20 5.74
C LYS A 77 5.14 4.47 7.16
N LEU A 78 5.61 5.52 7.81
CA LEU A 78 5.08 5.93 9.12
C LEU A 78 3.60 6.33 9.01
N LEU A 79 3.25 7.20 8.06
CA LEU A 79 1.88 7.66 7.87
C LEU A 79 0.93 6.52 7.49
N CYS A 80 1.34 5.60 6.62
CA CYS A 80 0.58 4.40 6.29
C CYS A 80 0.37 3.50 7.52
N ALA A 81 1.38 3.36 8.39
CA ALA A 81 1.29 2.48 9.55
C ALA A 81 0.25 2.93 10.58
N VAL A 82 -0.03 4.23 10.65
CA VAL A 82 -1.02 4.82 11.57
C VAL A 82 -2.35 5.14 10.89
N ALA A 83 -2.45 5.00 9.58
CA ALA A 83 -3.68 5.24 8.82
C ALA A 83 -4.71 4.13 9.04
N ALA A 84 -5.95 4.42 8.65
CA ALA A 84 -7.02 3.43 8.63
C ALA A 84 -6.64 2.22 7.75
N PRO A 85 -7.16 1.03 8.02
CA PRO A 85 -6.95 -0.13 7.17
C PRO A 85 -7.54 0.09 5.78
N TYR A 86 -6.96 -0.58 4.79
CA TYR A 86 -7.60 -0.75 3.49
C TYR A 86 -8.72 -1.78 3.62
N GLU A 87 -9.93 -1.40 3.27
CA GLU A 87 -11.10 -2.27 3.33
C GLU A 87 -11.69 -2.47 1.95
N TYR A 88 -11.99 -3.71 1.62
CA TYR A 88 -12.54 -4.08 0.32
C TYR A 88 -13.47 -5.28 0.43
N GLU A 89 -14.42 -5.36 -0.48
CA GLU A 89 -15.23 -6.53 -0.73
C GLU A 89 -14.60 -7.36 -1.86
N ALA A 90 -14.35 -8.64 -1.60
CA ALA A 90 -13.83 -9.56 -2.61
C ALA A 90 -14.93 -10.54 -3.03
N VAL A 91 -15.19 -10.62 -4.32
CA VAL A 91 -16.16 -11.53 -4.91
C VAL A 91 -15.43 -12.57 -5.75
N THR A 92 -15.76 -13.83 -5.55
CA THR A 92 -15.29 -14.94 -6.40
C THR A 92 -16.50 -15.62 -7.02
N ALA A 93 -16.61 -15.55 -8.34
CA ALA A 93 -17.65 -16.22 -9.11
C ALA A 93 -17.07 -17.48 -9.77
N VAL A 94 -17.80 -18.58 -9.67
CA VAL A 94 -17.45 -19.86 -10.29
C VAL A 94 -18.51 -20.17 -11.33
N PHE A 95 -18.08 -20.35 -12.57
CA PHE A 95 -18.95 -20.68 -13.70
C PHE A 95 -18.67 -22.07 -14.22
N THR A 96 -19.68 -22.75 -14.70
CA THR A 96 -19.55 -24.03 -15.39
C THR A 96 -20.04 -23.92 -16.83
N CYS A 97 -19.24 -24.36 -17.78
CA CYS A 97 -19.59 -24.35 -19.19
C CYS A 97 -18.98 -25.59 -19.89
N GLY A 98 -19.79 -26.38 -20.56
CA GLY A 98 -19.32 -27.58 -21.29
C GLY A 98 -18.56 -28.59 -20.43
N GLY A 99 -18.85 -28.68 -19.14
CA GLY A 99 -18.14 -29.56 -18.19
C GLY A 99 -16.83 -28.97 -17.62
N TYR A 100 -16.45 -27.74 -17.99
CA TYR A 100 -15.29 -27.03 -17.47
C TYR A 100 -15.71 -25.99 -16.45
N THR A 101 -14.80 -25.71 -15.51
CA THR A 101 -14.99 -24.70 -14.47
C THR A 101 -14.12 -23.47 -14.76
N PHE A 102 -14.73 -22.30 -14.71
CA PHE A 102 -14.07 -21.01 -14.86
C PHE A 102 -14.25 -20.19 -13.58
N THR A 103 -13.23 -19.49 -13.16
CA THR A 103 -13.27 -18.63 -11.96
C THR A 103 -12.99 -17.21 -12.34
N ALA A 104 -13.88 -16.29 -11.94
CA ALA A 104 -13.66 -14.85 -12.01
C ALA A 104 -13.56 -14.29 -10.59
N LYS A 105 -12.60 -13.39 -10.39
CA LYS A 105 -12.41 -12.68 -9.12
C LYS A 105 -12.59 -11.20 -9.35
N GLY A 106 -13.32 -10.56 -8.45
CA GLY A 106 -13.50 -9.12 -8.45
C GLY A 106 -13.24 -8.55 -7.07
N ARG A 107 -12.91 -7.26 -7.03
CA ARG A 107 -12.69 -6.51 -5.80
C ARG A 107 -13.32 -5.14 -5.93
N THR A 108 -14.04 -4.73 -4.89
CA THR A 108 -14.61 -3.38 -4.77
C THR A 108 -14.03 -2.74 -3.54
N THR A 109 -13.31 -1.64 -3.71
CA THR A 109 -12.74 -0.87 -2.59
C THR A 109 -13.85 -0.17 -1.82
N LEU A 110 -13.91 -0.41 -0.51
CA LEU A 110 -14.82 0.26 0.43
C LEU A 110 -14.15 1.44 1.13
N CYS A 111 -12.88 1.28 1.51
CA CYS A 111 -12.07 2.31 2.13
C CYS A 111 -10.62 2.20 1.64
N GLU A 112 -10.09 3.26 1.04
CA GLU A 112 -8.70 3.31 0.57
C GLU A 112 -7.69 3.19 1.72
N GLY A 113 -7.98 3.78 2.87
CA GLY A 113 -7.13 3.71 4.05
C GLY A 113 -5.69 4.10 3.74
N TRP A 114 -4.74 3.29 4.22
CA TRP A 114 -3.30 3.53 4.03
C TRP A 114 -2.84 3.49 2.56
N ARG A 115 -3.59 2.82 1.67
CA ARG A 115 -3.25 2.74 0.23
C ARG A 115 -3.28 4.11 -0.46
N GLU A 116 -4.19 5.01 -0.05
CA GLU A 116 -4.23 6.36 -0.58
C GLU A 116 -2.90 7.09 -0.36
N ILE A 117 -2.36 7.02 0.86
CA ILE A 117 -1.09 7.65 1.22
C ILE A 117 0.07 7.03 0.42
N GLU A 118 0.10 5.71 0.31
CA GLU A 118 1.13 5.01 -0.47
C GLU A 118 1.09 5.41 -1.94
N ARG A 119 -0.08 5.43 -2.56
CA ARG A 119 -0.26 5.86 -3.95
C ARG A 119 0.20 7.31 -4.17
N LEU A 120 -0.19 8.23 -3.28
CA LEU A 120 0.22 9.63 -3.36
C LEU A 120 1.73 9.82 -3.20
N SER A 121 2.35 9.08 -2.28
CA SER A 121 3.80 9.16 -2.07
C SER A 121 4.60 8.60 -3.24
N ARG A 122 4.15 7.50 -3.87
CA ARG A 122 4.78 6.94 -5.08
C ARG A 122 4.66 7.91 -6.25
N ALA A 123 3.48 8.49 -6.48
CA ALA A 123 3.28 9.50 -7.50
C ALA A 123 4.22 10.71 -7.31
N ALA A 124 4.41 11.16 -6.07
CA ALA A 124 5.34 12.25 -5.74
C ALA A 124 6.81 11.88 -5.98
N SER A 125 7.17 10.60 -5.88
CA SER A 125 8.52 10.08 -6.16
C SER A 125 8.77 9.77 -7.64
N GLY A 126 7.75 9.93 -8.51
CA GLY A 126 7.82 9.60 -9.93
C GLY A 126 7.82 8.10 -10.21
N GLU A 127 7.45 7.29 -9.24
CA GLU A 127 7.29 5.85 -9.40
C GLU A 127 5.92 5.53 -9.98
N GLN A 128 5.88 4.82 -11.10
CA GLN A 128 4.64 4.26 -11.66
C GLN A 128 4.46 2.86 -11.08
N ASP A 129 3.22 2.54 -10.74
CA ASP A 129 2.87 1.20 -10.27
C ASP A 129 2.67 0.29 -11.50
N GLU A 130 3.79 -0.14 -12.09
CA GLU A 130 3.80 -1.01 -13.29
C GLU A 130 3.14 -2.37 -13.05
N ASP A 131 3.04 -2.80 -11.80
CA ASP A 131 2.45 -4.07 -11.39
C ASP A 131 1.01 -3.92 -10.86
N ALA A 132 0.41 -2.73 -10.92
CA ALA A 132 -0.98 -2.53 -10.52
C ALA A 132 -1.91 -3.16 -11.56
N GLU A 133 -2.27 -4.42 -11.33
CA GLU A 133 -3.39 -5.02 -12.07
C GLU A 133 -4.66 -4.19 -11.80
N PRO A 134 -5.38 -3.78 -12.86
CA PRO A 134 -6.63 -3.05 -12.67
C PRO A 134 -7.59 -3.92 -11.85
N GLU A 135 -8.12 -3.36 -10.78
CA GLU A 135 -9.10 -4.06 -9.95
C GLU A 135 -10.33 -4.36 -10.81
N ALA A 136 -10.53 -5.65 -11.12
CA ALA A 136 -11.71 -6.07 -11.84
C ALA A 136 -12.92 -5.98 -10.90
N VAL A 137 -13.90 -5.16 -11.27
CA VAL A 137 -15.19 -5.11 -10.58
C VAL A 137 -16.13 -6.04 -11.30
N LEU A 138 -16.62 -7.07 -10.63
CA LEU A 138 -17.63 -7.95 -11.19
C LEU A 138 -19.01 -7.31 -11.11
N PRO A 139 -19.86 -7.48 -12.14
CA PRO A 139 -21.26 -7.07 -12.04
C PRO A 139 -21.97 -7.88 -10.95
N PRO A 140 -23.13 -7.43 -10.47
CA PRO A 140 -23.95 -8.19 -9.55
C PRO A 140 -24.27 -9.56 -10.16
N LEU A 141 -23.92 -10.63 -9.45
CA LEU A 141 -24.14 -12.02 -9.87
C LEU A 141 -25.02 -12.72 -8.84
N ALA A 142 -25.88 -13.62 -9.30
CA ALA A 142 -26.70 -14.46 -8.46
C ALA A 142 -26.35 -15.94 -8.66
N GLU A 143 -26.49 -16.73 -7.59
CA GLU A 143 -26.31 -18.18 -7.68
C GLU A 143 -27.35 -18.79 -8.63
N GLY A 144 -26.89 -19.67 -9.52
CA GLY A 144 -27.74 -20.29 -10.54
C GLY A 144 -28.06 -19.41 -11.74
N GLN A 145 -27.48 -18.21 -11.83
CA GLN A 145 -27.62 -17.33 -13.00
C GLN A 145 -27.01 -18.01 -14.23
N THR A 146 -27.76 -17.98 -15.35
CA THR A 146 -27.32 -18.52 -16.64
C THR A 146 -26.99 -17.39 -17.61
N PHE A 147 -26.00 -17.63 -18.47
CA PHE A 147 -25.59 -16.71 -19.51
C PHE A 147 -25.75 -17.43 -20.86
N ASP A 148 -26.61 -16.88 -21.73
CA ASP A 148 -26.84 -17.44 -23.05
C ASP A 148 -25.84 -16.87 -24.06
N ASN A 149 -25.27 -17.74 -24.88
CA ASN A 149 -24.36 -17.38 -25.99
C ASN A 149 -23.18 -16.48 -25.56
N PRO A 150 -22.33 -16.90 -24.63
CA PRO A 150 -21.13 -16.14 -24.33
C PRO A 150 -20.23 -16.04 -25.57
N ALA A 151 -19.81 -14.84 -25.95
CA ALA A 151 -18.80 -14.66 -26.96
C ALA A 151 -17.46 -15.16 -26.42
N ALA A 152 -16.77 -16.00 -27.19
CA ALA A 152 -15.45 -16.49 -26.85
C ALA A 152 -14.41 -16.00 -27.86
N GLU A 153 -13.30 -15.43 -27.38
CA GLU A 153 -12.19 -15.03 -28.21
C GLU A 153 -10.93 -15.78 -27.74
N ILE A 154 -10.19 -16.35 -28.69
CA ILE A 154 -8.92 -17.01 -28.40
C ILE A 154 -7.80 -15.96 -28.54
N SER A 155 -7.11 -15.70 -27.43
CA SER A 155 -5.93 -14.82 -27.41
C SER A 155 -4.68 -15.65 -27.16
N GLU A 156 -3.75 -15.62 -28.11
CA GLU A 156 -2.45 -16.29 -27.95
C GLU A 156 -1.53 -15.38 -27.16
N ARG A 157 -0.93 -15.92 -26.09
CA ARG A 157 0.00 -15.19 -25.23
C ARG A 157 1.18 -16.06 -24.85
N TYR A 158 2.30 -15.41 -24.59
CA TYR A 158 3.52 -16.09 -24.13
C TYR A 158 3.76 -15.79 -22.66
N THR A 159 4.19 -16.81 -21.91
CA THR A 159 4.63 -16.62 -20.53
C THR A 159 5.93 -15.84 -20.49
N GLN A 160 6.05 -14.93 -19.53
CA GLN A 160 7.32 -14.23 -19.28
C GLN A 160 8.22 -15.10 -18.39
N PRO A 161 9.53 -15.11 -18.60
CA PRO A 161 10.44 -15.77 -17.69
C PRO A 161 10.41 -15.09 -16.32
N PRO A 162 10.75 -15.81 -15.23
CA PRO A 162 10.91 -15.19 -13.93
C PRO A 162 11.90 -14.02 -14.00
N LYS A 163 11.64 -12.94 -13.26
CA LYS A 163 12.58 -11.81 -13.15
C LYS A 163 13.92 -12.32 -12.59
N ALA A 164 15.02 -11.81 -13.11
CA ALA A 164 16.34 -12.12 -12.56
C ALA A 164 16.41 -11.69 -11.09
N PHE A 165 17.17 -12.43 -10.29
CA PHE A 165 17.39 -12.05 -8.91
C PHE A 165 18.13 -10.71 -8.82
N THR A 166 17.67 -9.84 -7.96
CA THR A 166 18.45 -8.73 -7.42
C THR A 166 19.24 -9.22 -6.20
N GLU A 167 20.21 -8.45 -5.71
CA GLU A 167 20.95 -8.79 -4.49
C GLU A 167 19.99 -9.04 -3.29
N ASP A 168 18.97 -8.19 -3.13
CA ASP A 168 17.97 -8.30 -2.08
C ASP A 168 17.09 -9.56 -2.22
N THR A 169 16.57 -9.82 -3.41
CA THR A 169 15.73 -11.01 -3.64
C THR A 169 16.53 -12.31 -3.58
N LEU A 170 17.82 -12.28 -3.93
CA LEU A 170 18.70 -13.43 -3.79
C LEU A 170 18.97 -13.76 -2.31
N LEU A 171 19.28 -12.73 -1.51
CA LEU A 171 19.46 -12.90 -0.04
C LEU A 171 18.19 -13.41 0.63
N SER A 172 17.01 -12.93 0.20
CA SER A 172 15.74 -13.39 0.73
C SER A 172 15.39 -14.84 0.35
N ALA A 173 15.92 -15.33 -0.76
CA ALA A 173 15.72 -16.70 -1.25
C ALA A 173 16.70 -17.71 -0.64
N MET A 174 17.82 -17.26 -0.09
CA MET A 174 18.83 -18.08 0.60
C MET A 174 18.44 -18.36 2.05
#